data_3e58455b2cbb5f4826795168a2dc0270
#
_entry.id   3e58455b2cbb5f4826795168a2dc0270
#
_cell.length_a   1.000
_cell.length_b   1.000
_cell.length_c   1.000
_cell.angle_alpha   90.00
_cell.angle_beta   90.00
_cell.angle_gamma   90.00
#
_symmetry.space_group_name_H-M   'P 1'
#
loop_
_entity.id
_entity.type
_entity.pdbx_description
1 polymer ?
#
loop_
_entity_poly.entity_id
_entity_poly.type
_entity_poly.pdbx_seq_one_letter_code
_entity_poly.pdbx_strand_id
1 'polypeptide(L)'
;MSLPVIAVYIILAGVLFTLGALTVLLRRNAIIELMGVELMLNAVNLVLVTFSRIHGTLTGQVFAFFVMVVAAAEVVVGLSIVVSIFRTRRSTSVDDENLLKN
;
A
#
# COMPACT_ATOMS: atom_id res chain seq x y z
N MET A 1 18.36 11.07 16.24
CA MET A 1 17.87 9.69 16.27
C MET A 1 19.07 8.75 16.32
N SER A 2 19.07 7.81 17.24
CA SER A 2 20.19 6.88 17.40
C SER A 2 20.15 5.79 16.32
N LEU A 3 21.31 5.17 16.02
CA LEU A 3 21.38 4.09 15.05
C LEU A 3 20.46 2.92 15.37
N PRO A 4 20.36 2.44 16.62
CA PRO A 4 19.41 1.36 16.94
C PRO A 4 17.96 1.72 16.64
N VAL A 5 17.57 2.97 16.90
CA VAL A 5 16.19 3.43 16.63
C VAL A 5 15.95 3.48 15.14
N ILE A 6 16.90 4.01 14.36
CA ILE A 6 16.81 4.04 12.90
C ILE A 6 16.67 2.63 12.34
N ALA A 7 17.47 1.69 12.83
CA ALA A 7 17.42 0.30 12.40
C ALA A 7 16.04 -0.32 12.65
N VAL A 8 15.42 -0.03 13.79
CA VAL A 8 14.08 -0.53 14.11
C VAL A 8 13.06 -0.05 13.08
N TYR A 9 13.08 1.24 12.74
CA TYR A 9 12.13 1.79 11.76
C TYR A 9 12.34 1.22 10.36
N ILE A 10 13.59 1.08 9.94
CA ILE A 10 13.90 0.54 8.62
C ILE A 10 13.53 -0.94 8.52
N ILE A 11 13.80 -1.72 9.57
CA ILE A 11 13.42 -3.12 9.62
C ILE A 11 11.90 -3.25 9.60
N LEU A 12 11.20 -2.44 10.37
CA LEU A 12 9.75 -2.44 10.38
C LEU A 12 9.19 -2.13 8.97
N ALA A 13 9.75 -1.12 8.31
CA ALA A 13 9.35 -0.78 6.94
C ALA A 13 9.57 -1.97 5.99
N GLY A 14 10.71 -2.64 6.11
CA GLY A 14 11.00 -3.83 5.30
C GLY A 14 10.02 -4.96 5.53
N VAL A 15 9.66 -5.22 6.79
CA VAL A 15 8.67 -6.24 7.15
C VAL A 15 7.31 -5.89 6.56
N LEU A 16 6.87 -4.65 6.73
CA LEU A 16 5.57 -4.20 6.23
C LEU A 16 5.50 -4.30 4.69
N PHE A 17 6.56 -3.86 4.02
CA PHE A 17 6.62 -3.93 2.56
C PHE A 17 6.55 -5.37 2.09
N THR A 18 7.32 -6.25 2.73
CA THR A 18 7.34 -7.68 2.39
C THR A 18 5.96 -8.32 2.59
N LEU A 19 5.31 -8.02 3.70
CA LEU A 19 3.96 -8.54 3.96
C LEU A 19 2.96 -8.04 2.92
N GLY A 20 3.05 -6.77 2.55
CA GLY A 20 2.20 -6.20 1.51
C GLY A 20 2.43 -6.87 0.17
N ALA A 21 3.70 -7.05 -0.21
CA ALA A 21 4.07 -7.69 -1.47
C ALA A 21 3.59 -9.14 -1.51
N LEU A 22 3.77 -9.88 -0.42
CA LEU A 22 3.29 -11.26 -0.34
C LEU A 22 1.76 -11.33 -0.47
N THR A 23 1.07 -10.41 0.15
CA THR A 23 -0.39 -10.32 0.05
C THR A 23 -0.83 -10.15 -1.41
N VAL A 24 -0.19 -9.23 -2.13
CA VAL A 24 -0.51 -8.98 -3.54
C VAL A 24 -0.20 -10.20 -4.40
N LEU A 25 0.92 -10.88 -4.13
CA LEU A 25 1.36 -12.01 -4.95
C LEU A 25 0.60 -13.29 -4.67
N LEU A 26 0.15 -13.50 -3.44
CA LEU A 26 -0.44 -14.78 -3.03
C LEU A 26 -1.95 -14.78 -3.00
N ARG A 27 -2.59 -13.63 -2.92
CA ARG A 27 -4.05 -13.55 -2.84
C ARG A 27 -4.64 -13.08 -4.16
N ARG A 28 -5.82 -13.60 -4.45
CA ARG A 28 -6.53 -13.28 -5.70
C ARG A 28 -7.80 -12.45 -5.47
N ASN A 29 -7.97 -11.96 -4.26
CA ASN A 29 -9.08 -11.10 -3.92
C ASN A 29 -8.66 -9.65 -4.15
N ALA A 30 -9.42 -8.91 -4.95
CA ALA A 30 -9.08 -7.55 -5.33
C ALA A 30 -9.00 -6.61 -4.12
N ILE A 31 -9.87 -6.79 -3.12
CA ILE A 31 -9.84 -5.98 -1.90
C ILE A 31 -8.55 -6.26 -1.13
N ILE A 32 -8.17 -7.52 -1.00
CA ILE A 32 -6.96 -7.90 -0.27
C ILE A 32 -5.71 -7.40 -1.01
N GLU A 33 -5.70 -7.48 -2.34
CA GLU A 33 -4.60 -6.92 -3.14
C GLU A 33 -4.48 -5.42 -2.94
N LEU A 34 -5.60 -4.71 -2.90
CA LEU A 34 -5.61 -3.27 -2.63
C LEU A 34 -5.03 -2.97 -1.25
N MET A 35 -5.40 -3.76 -0.23
CA MET A 35 -4.84 -3.63 1.11
C MET A 35 -3.33 -3.88 1.13
N GLY A 36 -2.87 -4.85 0.35
CA GLY A 36 -1.44 -5.14 0.23
C GLY A 36 -0.66 -3.98 -0.35
N VAL A 37 -1.18 -3.36 -1.41
CA VAL A 37 -0.58 -2.17 -2.01
C VAL A 37 -0.52 -1.02 -1.00
N GLU A 38 -1.60 -0.81 -0.24
CA GLU A 38 -1.64 0.23 0.79
C GLU A 38 -0.59 -0.01 1.87
N LEU A 39 -0.41 -1.27 2.24
CA LEU A 39 0.62 -1.63 3.23
C LEU A 39 2.02 -1.33 2.70
N MET A 40 2.28 -1.62 1.42
CA MET A 40 3.54 -1.27 0.79
C MET A 40 3.77 0.24 0.75
N LEU A 41 2.74 1.03 0.45
CA LEU A 41 2.83 2.49 0.45
C LEU A 41 3.09 3.03 1.85
N ASN A 42 2.48 2.45 2.88
CA ASN A 42 2.78 2.81 4.26
C ASN A 42 4.24 2.52 4.63
N ALA A 43 4.78 1.42 4.15
CA ALA A 43 6.19 1.08 4.37
C ALA A 43 7.10 2.13 3.74
N VAL A 44 6.81 2.55 2.52
CA VAL A 44 7.56 3.61 1.83
C VAL A 44 7.48 4.92 2.62
N ASN A 45 6.29 5.28 3.11
CA ASN A 45 6.11 6.49 3.91
C ASN A 45 6.93 6.45 5.19
N LEU A 46 6.98 5.30 5.84
CA LEU A 46 7.79 5.13 7.04
C LEU A 46 9.27 5.39 6.76
N VAL A 47 9.78 4.91 5.62
CA VAL A 47 11.15 5.17 5.20
C VAL A 47 11.36 6.65 4.93
N LEU A 48 10.45 7.30 4.20
CA LEU A 48 10.56 8.72 3.89
C LEU A 48 10.61 9.58 5.14
N VAL A 49 9.74 9.30 6.11
CA VAL A 49 9.70 10.05 7.37
C VAL A 49 10.95 9.77 8.19
N THR A 50 11.42 8.54 8.22
CA THR A 50 12.64 8.17 8.95
C THR A 50 13.85 8.91 8.40
N PHE A 51 14.04 8.92 7.08
CA PHE A 51 15.17 9.63 6.48
C PHE A 51 15.04 11.16 6.63
N SER A 52 13.83 11.68 6.56
CA SER A 52 13.57 13.08 6.84
C SER A 52 14.06 13.46 8.25
N ARG A 53 13.78 12.60 9.21
CA ARG A 53 14.19 12.80 10.59
C ARG A 53 15.71 12.73 10.74
N ILE A 54 16.35 11.77 10.11
CA ILE A 54 17.80 11.59 10.14
C ILE A 54 18.52 12.83 9.61
N HIS A 55 18.04 13.39 8.50
CA HIS A 55 18.68 14.52 7.83
C HIS A 55 18.24 15.88 8.40
N GLY A 56 17.28 15.89 9.32
CA GLY A 56 16.80 17.13 9.90
C GLY A 56 16.08 18.05 8.93
N THR A 57 15.48 17.49 7.87
CA THR A 57 14.77 18.25 6.86
C THR A 57 13.30 17.83 6.81
N LEU A 58 12.46 18.66 6.18
CA LEU A 58 11.06 18.34 6.00
C LEU A 58 10.76 17.71 4.64
N THR A 59 11.75 17.57 3.78
CA THR A 59 11.56 17.07 2.41
C THR A 59 10.90 15.70 2.39
N GLY A 60 11.40 14.75 3.19
CA GLY A 60 10.81 13.41 3.27
C GLY A 60 9.38 13.41 3.79
N GLN A 61 9.08 14.29 4.76
CA GLN A 61 7.73 14.43 5.29
C GLN A 61 6.77 15.00 4.25
N VAL A 62 7.23 15.94 3.44
CA VAL A 62 6.42 16.51 2.35
C VAL A 62 6.11 15.42 1.32
N PHE A 63 7.10 14.64 0.92
CA PHE A 63 6.87 13.52 0.00
C PHE A 63 5.93 12.48 0.60
N ALA A 64 6.09 12.16 1.88
CA ALA A 64 5.20 11.23 2.56
C ALA A 64 3.75 11.74 2.54
N PHE A 65 3.56 13.03 2.73
CA PHE A 65 2.22 13.63 2.64
C PHE A 65 1.61 13.44 1.26
N PHE A 66 2.38 13.71 0.20
CA PHE A 66 1.89 13.49 -1.17
C PHE A 66 1.57 12.03 -1.44
N VAL A 67 2.40 11.12 -0.96
CA VAL A 67 2.13 9.68 -1.10
C VAL A 67 0.83 9.30 -0.39
N MET A 68 0.58 9.86 0.79
CA MET A 68 -0.68 9.61 1.51
C MET A 68 -1.89 10.11 0.73
N VAL A 69 -1.78 11.28 0.09
CA VAL A 69 -2.88 11.82 -0.73
C VAL A 69 -3.15 10.91 -1.93
N VAL A 70 -2.09 10.48 -2.61
CA VAL A 70 -2.22 9.55 -3.74
C VAL A 70 -2.81 8.22 -3.29
N ALA A 71 -2.33 7.69 -2.15
CA ALA A 71 -2.83 6.44 -1.60
C ALA A 71 -4.33 6.54 -1.28
N ALA A 72 -4.75 7.65 -0.68
CA ALA A 72 -6.17 7.86 -0.38
C ALA A 72 -7.01 7.89 -1.66
N ALA A 73 -6.52 8.57 -2.71
CA ALA A 73 -7.20 8.61 -4.00
C ALA A 73 -7.28 7.22 -4.63
N GLU A 74 -6.20 6.45 -4.56
CA GLU A 74 -6.19 5.08 -5.08
C GLU A 74 -7.19 4.17 -4.37
N VAL A 75 -7.31 4.29 -3.05
CA VAL A 75 -8.29 3.51 -2.28
C VAL A 75 -9.71 3.84 -2.74
N VAL A 76 -10.02 5.13 -2.87
CA VAL A 76 -11.36 5.54 -3.31
C VAL A 76 -11.67 5.00 -4.70
N VAL A 77 -10.76 5.18 -5.65
CA VAL A 77 -10.94 4.71 -7.02
C VAL A 77 -10.99 3.18 -7.06
N GLY A 78 -10.05 2.53 -6.38
CA GLY A 78 -9.98 1.07 -6.35
C GLY A 78 -11.20 0.43 -5.73
N LEU A 79 -11.68 0.96 -4.61
CA LEU A 79 -12.90 0.44 -3.98
C LEU A 79 -14.12 0.68 -4.85
N SER A 80 -14.19 1.83 -5.54
CA SER A 80 -15.28 2.11 -6.46
C SER A 80 -15.34 1.08 -7.59
N ILE A 81 -14.19 0.74 -8.14
CA ILE A 81 -14.10 -0.28 -9.18
C ILE A 81 -14.53 -1.65 -8.64
N VAL A 82 -14.01 -2.04 -7.48
CA VAL A 82 -14.32 -3.33 -6.85
C VAL A 82 -15.82 -3.44 -6.57
N VAL A 83 -16.43 -2.38 -6.02
CA VAL A 83 -17.85 -2.36 -5.73
C VAL A 83 -18.67 -2.49 -7.01
N SER A 84 -18.28 -1.79 -8.08
CA SER A 84 -18.97 -1.89 -9.37
C SER A 84 -18.93 -3.32 -9.92
N ILE A 85 -17.76 -3.94 -9.88
CA ILE A 85 -17.59 -5.32 -10.32
C ILE A 85 -18.39 -6.28 -9.44
N PHE A 86 -18.35 -6.10 -8.13
CA PHE A 86 -19.08 -6.94 -7.20
C PHE A 86 -20.59 -6.88 -7.44
N ARG A 87 -21.12 -5.68 -7.70
CA ARG A 87 -22.54 -5.52 -7.99
C ARG A 87 -22.95 -6.26 -9.27
N THR A 88 -22.06 -6.32 -10.24
CA THR A 88 -22.30 -7.01 -11.49
C THR A 88 -22.10 -8.52 -11.35
N ARG A 89 -21.07 -8.94 -10.61
CA ARG A 89 -20.61 -10.33 -10.55
C ARG A 89 -20.78 -11.01 -9.22
N ARG A 90 -20.95 -10.22 -8.18
CA ARG A 90 -21.00 -10.69 -6.79
C ARG A 90 -19.77 -11.46 -6.39
N SER A 91 -18.58 -11.03 -6.92
CA SER A 91 -17.30 -11.61 -6.59
C SER A 91 -16.22 -10.54 -6.60
N THR A 92 -15.25 -10.64 -5.66
CA THR A 92 -14.10 -9.76 -5.62
C THR A 92 -12.84 -10.45 -6.15
N SER A 93 -12.95 -11.67 -6.62
CA SER A 93 -11.80 -12.41 -7.16
C SER A 93 -11.40 -11.87 -8.52
N VAL A 94 -10.11 -11.60 -8.69
CA VAL A 94 -9.54 -11.14 -9.95
C VAL A 94 -9.72 -12.19 -11.04
N ASP A 95 -9.65 -13.47 -10.70
CA ASP A 95 -9.82 -14.56 -11.66
C ASP A 95 -11.24 -14.58 -12.22
N ASP A 96 -12.24 -14.27 -11.40
CA ASP A 96 -13.62 -14.24 -11.85
C ASP A 96 -13.86 -13.15 -12.89
N GLU A 97 -13.16 -12.03 -12.78
CA GLU A 97 -13.27 -10.95 -13.75
C GLU A 97 -12.84 -11.40 -15.15
N ASN A 98 -11.85 -12.25 -15.23
CA ASN A 98 -11.36 -12.75 -16.51
C ASN A 98 -12.38 -13.62 -17.22
N LEU A 99 -13.28 -14.26 -16.49
CA LEU A 99 -14.33 -15.10 -17.08
C LEU A 99 -15.40 -14.28 -17.79
N LEU A 100 -15.43 -12.99 -17.54
CA LEU A 100 -16.41 -12.08 -18.13
C LEU A 100 -16.23 -11.85 -19.63
N LYS A 101 -15.07 -12.14 -20.12
CA LYS A 101 -14.76 -11.91 -21.52
C LYS A 101 -15.56 -12.81 -22.47
N ASN A 102 -16.20 -13.79 -21.92
CA ASN A 102 -17.09 -14.65 -22.68
C ASN A 102 -18.56 -14.30 -22.40
#